data_39085f383282c9cbb37b7569c87eaee2
#
_entry.id   39085f383282c9cbb37b7569c87eaee2
#
_cell.length_a   1.000
_cell.length_b   1.000
_cell.length_c   1.000
_cell.angle_alpha   90.00
_cell.angle_beta   90.00
_cell.angle_gamma   90.00
#
_symmetry.space_group_name_H-M   'P 1'
#
loop_
_entity.id
_entity.type
_entity.pdbx_description
1 polymer ?
#
loop_
_entity_poly.entity_id
_entity_poly.type
_entity_poly.pdbx_seq_one_letter_code
_entity_poly.pdbx_strand_id
1 'polypeptide(L)'
;MMKKLFTVAAIGLTLLTCHTSCTQQQKAQEAFAPIKVETPARPAGQEDVIQLVAPKIDTVRVGFIGLGMRGPGAVSRWTHIPGTKIVALCDLSPERVEKSQEILKNAGMPEATSYSGSEDAWKKLCEQEDIDLVYIATDWKHHAEMGVYAMEHGK
;
A
#
# COMPACT_ATOMS: atom_id res chain seq x y z
N MET A 1 -5.21 -11.06 -75.28
CA MET A 1 -5.62 -12.10 -74.30
C MET A 1 -4.60 -12.32 -73.19
N MET A 2 -3.77 -11.32 -72.79
CA MET A 2 -2.71 -11.47 -71.81
C MET A 2 -2.83 -10.60 -70.53
N LYS A 3 -3.93 -9.87 -70.37
CA LYS A 3 -4.11 -8.99 -69.17
C LYS A 3 -4.90 -9.60 -68.00
N LYS A 4 -5.48 -10.81 -68.17
CA LYS A 4 -6.27 -11.46 -67.10
C LYS A 4 -5.49 -12.47 -66.23
N LEU A 5 -4.25 -12.81 -66.60
CA LEU A 5 -3.46 -13.81 -65.84
C LEU A 5 -2.68 -13.21 -64.65
N PHE A 6 -2.37 -11.92 -64.70
CA PHE A 6 -1.57 -11.25 -63.65
C PHE A 6 -2.41 -10.86 -62.42
N THR A 7 -3.74 -10.74 -62.55
CA THR A 7 -4.61 -10.28 -61.43
C THR A 7 -4.93 -11.42 -60.45
N VAL A 8 -4.89 -12.66 -60.88
CA VAL A 8 -5.18 -13.82 -60.03
C VAL A 8 -4.00 -14.22 -59.15
N ALA A 9 -2.77 -14.01 -59.64
CA ALA A 9 -1.56 -14.32 -58.84
C ALA A 9 -1.31 -13.35 -57.68
N ALA A 10 -1.73 -12.08 -57.83
CA ALA A 10 -1.58 -11.07 -56.77
C ALA A 10 -2.53 -11.26 -55.59
N ILE A 11 -3.77 -11.79 -55.88
CA ILE A 11 -4.77 -12.04 -54.81
C ILE A 11 -4.41 -13.30 -53.99
N GLY A 12 -3.79 -14.30 -54.62
CA GLY A 12 -3.36 -15.52 -53.93
C GLY A 12 -2.18 -15.27 -52.96
N LEU A 13 -1.31 -14.34 -53.25
CA LEU A 13 -0.14 -14.04 -52.42
C LEU A 13 -0.49 -13.21 -51.20
N THR A 14 -1.49 -12.32 -51.29
CA THR A 14 -1.96 -11.51 -50.13
C THR A 14 -2.77 -12.31 -49.13
N LEU A 15 -3.45 -13.38 -49.54
CA LEU A 15 -4.20 -14.26 -48.63
C LEU A 15 -3.29 -15.19 -47.83
N LEU A 16 -2.11 -15.56 -48.36
CA LEU A 16 -1.17 -16.46 -47.66
C LEU A 16 -0.41 -15.76 -46.51
N THR A 17 -0.20 -14.44 -46.59
CA THR A 17 0.50 -13.68 -45.54
C THR A 17 -0.35 -13.37 -44.31
N CYS A 18 -1.69 -13.30 -44.46
CA CYS A 18 -2.58 -13.08 -43.34
C CYS A 18 -2.73 -14.31 -42.42
N HIS A 19 -2.58 -15.53 -42.92
CA HIS A 19 -2.72 -16.74 -42.13
C HIS A 19 -1.49 -17.00 -41.20
N THR A 20 -0.31 -16.61 -41.61
CA THR A 20 0.91 -16.78 -40.77
C THR A 20 0.95 -15.79 -39.63
N SER A 21 0.39 -14.59 -39.76
CA SER A 21 0.36 -13.60 -38.71
C SER A 21 -0.63 -13.98 -37.58
N CYS A 22 -1.78 -14.59 -37.91
CA CYS A 22 -2.75 -15.05 -36.92
C CYS A 22 -2.24 -16.23 -36.07
N THR A 23 -1.48 -17.15 -36.67
CA THR A 23 -0.94 -18.32 -35.97
C THR A 23 0.21 -17.95 -35.03
N GLN A 24 0.98 -16.90 -35.33
CA GLN A 24 2.03 -16.41 -34.43
C GLN A 24 1.44 -15.68 -33.20
N GLN A 25 0.37 -14.94 -33.36
CA GLN A 25 -0.32 -14.29 -32.22
C GLN A 25 -1.00 -15.31 -31.29
N GLN A 26 -1.59 -16.37 -31.82
CA GLN A 26 -2.16 -17.44 -31.00
C GLN A 26 -1.08 -18.22 -30.22
N LYS A 27 0.08 -18.51 -30.83
CA LYS A 27 1.20 -19.16 -30.13
C LYS A 27 1.82 -18.29 -29.03
N ALA A 28 1.86 -16.97 -29.22
CA ALA A 28 2.33 -16.04 -28.18
C ALA A 28 1.37 -15.96 -26.96
N GLN A 29 0.07 -16.12 -27.19
CA GLN A 29 -0.93 -16.10 -26.12
C GLN A 29 -0.94 -17.39 -25.27
N GLU A 30 -0.59 -18.54 -25.85
CA GLU A 30 -0.44 -19.80 -25.10
C GLU A 30 0.80 -19.83 -24.19
N ALA A 31 1.81 -19.00 -24.47
CA ALA A 31 3.04 -18.92 -23.67
C ALA A 31 2.86 -18.23 -22.31
N PHE A 32 1.75 -17.54 -22.08
CA PHE A 32 1.44 -16.81 -20.85
C PHE A 32 0.23 -17.38 -20.11
N ALA A 33 0.20 -18.70 -19.93
CA ALA A 33 -0.81 -19.29 -19.05
C ALA A 33 -0.66 -18.71 -17.62
N PRO A 34 -1.74 -18.22 -17.00
CA PRO A 34 -1.66 -17.67 -15.66
C PRO A 34 -1.14 -18.74 -14.69
N ILE A 35 -0.16 -18.36 -13.88
CA ILE A 35 0.36 -19.21 -12.82
C ILE A 35 -0.77 -19.45 -11.82
N LYS A 36 -1.24 -20.69 -11.70
CA LYS A 36 -2.18 -21.07 -10.65
C LYS A 36 -1.40 -21.24 -9.37
N VAL A 37 -1.58 -20.31 -8.43
CA VAL A 37 -1.06 -20.46 -7.07
C VAL A 37 -2.15 -21.14 -6.25
N GLU A 38 -1.85 -22.30 -5.69
CA GLU A 38 -2.74 -22.96 -4.73
C GLU A 38 -2.72 -22.14 -3.43
N THR A 39 -3.86 -21.52 -3.12
CA THR A 39 -4.04 -20.82 -1.85
C THR A 39 -4.44 -21.85 -0.79
N PRO A 40 -3.72 -21.96 0.33
CA PRO A 40 -4.11 -22.86 1.41
C PRO A 40 -5.53 -22.55 1.88
N ALA A 41 -6.27 -23.58 2.25
CA ALA A 41 -7.60 -23.41 2.82
C ALA A 41 -7.51 -22.54 4.10
N ARG A 42 -8.45 -21.62 4.27
CA ARG A 42 -8.52 -20.80 5.49
C ARG A 42 -8.73 -21.71 6.72
N PRO A 43 -8.09 -21.41 7.85
CA PRO A 43 -8.38 -22.09 9.11
C PRO A 43 -9.87 -21.98 9.47
N ALA A 44 -10.40 -23.01 10.15
CA ALA A 44 -11.78 -23.01 10.61
C ALA A 44 -12.04 -21.81 11.56
N GLY A 45 -13.13 -21.09 11.32
CA GLY A 45 -13.49 -19.91 12.10
C GLY A 45 -12.88 -18.57 11.63
N GLN A 46 -12.05 -18.61 10.58
CA GLN A 46 -11.55 -17.38 9.99
C GLN A 46 -12.60 -16.76 9.04
N GLU A 47 -13.02 -15.55 9.34
CA GLU A 47 -13.99 -14.79 8.54
C GLU A 47 -13.31 -13.94 7.47
N ASP A 48 -14.08 -13.58 6.43
CA ASP A 48 -13.64 -12.64 5.41
C ASP A 48 -13.84 -11.20 5.91
N VAL A 49 -12.79 -10.39 5.81
CA VAL A 49 -12.81 -8.99 6.26
C VAL A 49 -13.09 -7.99 5.13
N ILE A 50 -13.41 -8.46 3.93
CA ILE A 50 -13.64 -7.59 2.74
C ILE A 50 -14.76 -6.57 3.00
N GLN A 51 -15.75 -6.90 3.83
CA GLN A 51 -16.88 -6.04 4.18
C GLN A 51 -16.79 -5.48 5.60
N LEU A 52 -15.64 -5.59 6.25
CA LEU A 52 -15.45 -5.00 7.57
C LEU A 52 -15.54 -3.47 7.47
N VAL A 53 -16.50 -2.90 8.17
CA VAL A 53 -16.72 -1.45 8.21
C VAL A 53 -16.59 -1.01 9.67
N ALA A 54 -15.69 -0.06 9.92
CA ALA A 54 -15.61 0.58 11.22
C ALA A 54 -16.73 1.62 11.40
N PRO A 55 -17.25 1.84 12.61
CA PRO A 55 -18.14 2.96 12.91
C PRO A 55 -17.51 4.29 12.48
N LYS A 56 -18.35 5.25 12.07
CA LYS A 56 -17.84 6.59 11.73
C LYS A 56 -17.19 7.24 12.96
N ILE A 57 -15.96 7.70 12.77
CA ILE A 57 -15.21 8.48 13.76
C ILE A 57 -15.16 9.93 13.27
N ASP A 58 -15.60 10.90 14.07
CA ASP A 58 -15.64 12.31 13.66
C ASP A 58 -14.23 12.92 13.56
N THR A 59 -13.32 12.50 14.44
CA THR A 59 -11.91 12.89 14.39
C THR A 59 -11.05 11.66 14.60
N VAL A 60 -10.34 11.22 13.58
CA VAL A 60 -9.42 10.08 13.63
C VAL A 60 -8.10 10.51 14.29
N ARG A 61 -7.76 9.91 15.43
CA ARG A 61 -6.53 10.17 16.17
C ARG A 61 -5.45 9.23 15.65
N VAL A 62 -4.37 9.82 15.13
CA VAL A 62 -3.34 9.08 14.39
C VAL A 62 -2.02 9.07 15.12
N GLY A 63 -1.44 7.87 15.28
CA GLY A 63 -0.06 7.67 15.69
C GLY A 63 0.84 7.32 14.51
N PHE A 64 2.02 7.92 14.44
CA PHE A 64 3.00 7.63 13.39
C PHE A 64 4.18 6.84 13.95
N ILE A 65 4.53 5.73 13.29
CA ILE A 65 5.70 4.89 13.59
C ILE A 65 6.65 4.92 12.40
N GLY A 66 7.88 5.39 12.63
CA GLY A 66 8.90 5.54 11.60
C GLY A 66 8.90 6.94 10.98
N LEU A 67 9.85 7.77 11.43
CA LEU A 67 10.01 9.16 11.03
C LEU A 67 11.33 9.38 10.26
N GLY A 68 11.76 8.35 9.53
CA GLY A 68 12.92 8.39 8.66
C GLY A 68 12.64 9.11 7.32
N MET A 69 12.96 8.45 6.22
CA MET A 69 12.89 9.06 4.88
C MET A 69 11.44 9.43 4.46
N ARG A 70 10.44 8.58 4.74
CA ARG A 70 9.04 8.74 4.32
C ARG A 70 8.14 9.39 5.37
N GLY A 71 8.43 9.13 6.64
CA GLY A 71 7.61 9.58 7.77
C GLY A 71 7.35 11.08 7.82
N PRO A 72 8.36 11.95 7.79
CA PRO A 72 8.15 13.39 7.88
C PRO A 72 7.26 13.96 6.77
N GLY A 73 7.43 13.45 5.54
CA GLY A 73 6.56 13.83 4.42
C GLY A 73 5.11 13.33 4.61
N ALA A 74 4.91 12.19 5.26
CA ALA A 74 3.57 11.72 5.62
C ALA A 74 2.98 12.62 6.72
N VAL A 75 3.69 12.86 7.81
CA VAL A 75 3.26 13.78 8.88
C VAL A 75 2.83 15.13 8.30
N SER A 76 3.66 15.74 7.45
CA SER A 76 3.32 17.01 6.79
C SER A 76 2.02 16.95 5.97
N ARG A 77 1.80 15.89 5.18
CA ARG A 77 0.55 15.73 4.41
C ARG A 77 -0.67 15.58 5.31
N TRP A 78 -0.55 14.86 6.39
CA TRP A 78 -1.66 14.59 7.31
C TRP A 78 -2.09 15.83 8.11
N THR A 79 -1.26 16.85 8.25
CA THR A 79 -1.68 18.14 8.83
C THR A 79 -2.75 18.86 8.00
N HIS A 80 -2.94 18.46 6.74
CA HIS A 80 -3.91 19.05 5.81
C HIS A 80 -5.16 18.17 5.59
N ILE A 81 -5.28 17.03 6.27
CA ILE A 81 -6.44 16.12 6.13
C ILE A 81 -7.51 16.51 7.16
N PRO A 82 -8.69 17.03 6.74
CA PRO A 82 -9.76 17.34 7.67
C PRO A 82 -10.25 16.11 8.41
N GLY A 83 -10.63 16.26 9.67
CA GLY A 83 -11.13 15.16 10.49
C GLY A 83 -10.03 14.22 11.01
N THR A 84 -8.76 14.64 10.96
CA THR A 84 -7.65 13.90 11.55
C THR A 84 -6.90 14.74 12.58
N LYS A 85 -6.33 14.07 13.57
CA LYS A 85 -5.46 14.65 14.57
C LYS A 85 -4.25 13.75 14.81
N ILE A 86 -3.06 14.27 14.61
CA ILE A 86 -1.83 13.56 14.93
C ILE A 86 -1.62 13.67 16.44
N VAL A 87 -1.65 12.54 17.15
CA VAL A 87 -1.57 12.49 18.62
C VAL A 87 -0.30 11.83 19.14
N ALA A 88 0.40 11.06 18.29
CA ALA A 88 1.61 10.36 18.68
C ALA A 88 2.61 10.28 17.53
N LEU A 89 3.90 10.41 17.88
CA LEU A 89 5.05 10.30 16.98
C LEU A 89 6.07 9.32 17.56
N CYS A 90 6.49 8.33 16.79
CA CYS A 90 7.44 7.30 17.20
C CYS A 90 8.54 7.09 16.17
N ASP A 91 9.79 7.14 16.64
CA ASP A 91 10.97 6.68 15.91
C ASP A 91 12.03 6.23 16.92
N LEU A 92 12.91 5.32 16.52
CA LEU A 92 14.05 4.91 17.34
C LEU A 92 14.95 6.11 17.68
N SER A 93 15.12 7.07 16.75
CA SER A 93 15.88 8.30 16.93
C SER A 93 15.03 9.42 17.54
N PRO A 94 15.33 9.91 18.74
CA PRO A 94 14.67 11.07 19.34
C PRO A 94 14.71 12.32 18.42
N GLU A 95 15.82 12.55 17.75
CA GLU A 95 16.01 13.67 16.82
C GLU A 95 14.99 13.68 15.68
N ARG A 96 14.60 12.50 15.15
CA ARG A 96 13.58 12.39 14.10
C ARG A 96 12.19 12.71 14.63
N VAL A 97 11.90 12.32 15.87
CA VAL A 97 10.65 12.68 16.54
C VAL A 97 10.58 14.20 16.71
N GLU A 98 11.66 14.81 17.19
CA GLU A 98 11.76 16.26 17.39
C GLU A 98 11.53 17.05 16.08
N LYS A 99 12.20 16.67 15.00
CA LYS A 99 11.96 17.24 13.66
C LYS A 99 10.51 17.11 13.19
N SER A 100 9.83 16.03 13.54
CA SER A 100 8.43 15.84 13.19
C SER A 100 7.48 16.65 14.07
N GLN A 101 7.84 16.91 15.34
CA GLN A 101 7.13 17.88 16.18
C GLN A 101 7.24 19.30 15.62
N GLU A 102 8.39 19.67 15.07
CA GLU A 102 8.54 20.96 14.39
C GLU A 102 7.57 21.11 13.18
N ILE A 103 7.33 20.02 12.44
CA ILE A 103 6.35 20.02 11.35
C ILE A 103 4.95 20.35 11.90
N LEU A 104 4.52 19.70 12.99
CA LEU A 104 3.25 19.96 13.64
C LEU A 104 3.15 21.40 14.11
N LYS A 105 4.18 21.90 14.79
CA LYS A 105 4.26 23.28 15.28
C LYS A 105 4.13 24.29 14.14
N ASN A 106 4.84 24.08 13.04
CA ASN A 106 4.81 24.97 11.87
C ASN A 106 3.45 24.96 11.17
N ALA A 107 2.69 23.86 11.28
CA ALA A 107 1.32 23.73 10.79
C ALA A 107 0.26 24.25 11.78
N GLY A 108 0.68 24.78 12.94
CA GLY A 108 -0.25 25.25 13.98
C GLY A 108 -0.98 24.13 14.71
N MET A 109 -0.47 22.90 14.63
CA MET A 109 -1.04 21.73 15.28
C MET A 109 -0.54 21.60 16.73
N PRO A 110 -1.33 20.98 17.64
CA PRO A 110 -0.85 20.63 18.96
C PRO A 110 0.35 19.70 18.90
N GLU A 111 1.17 19.72 19.94
CA GLU A 111 2.25 18.76 20.14
C GLU A 111 1.67 17.36 20.32
N ALA A 112 2.31 16.36 19.70
CA ALA A 112 1.98 14.96 19.83
C ALA A 112 2.83 14.28 20.90
N THR A 113 2.34 13.19 21.50
CA THR A 113 3.14 12.39 22.42
C THR A 113 4.33 11.76 21.71
N SER A 114 5.52 11.91 22.28
CA SER A 114 6.77 11.41 21.69
C SER A 114 7.15 10.05 22.26
N TYR A 115 7.46 9.10 21.39
CA TYR A 115 7.96 7.77 21.74
C TYR A 115 9.30 7.55 21.03
N SER A 116 10.38 7.31 21.78
CA SER A 116 11.71 7.15 21.17
C SER A 116 12.70 6.46 22.09
N GLY A 117 13.89 6.17 21.58
CA GLY A 117 15.04 5.69 22.36
C GLY A 117 14.99 4.20 22.74
N SER A 118 14.02 3.43 22.25
CA SER A 118 13.92 1.99 22.46
C SER A 118 13.35 1.33 21.22
N GLU A 119 13.83 0.13 20.91
CA GLU A 119 13.29 -0.69 19.81
C GLU A 119 11.82 -1.06 20.02
N ASP A 120 11.35 -1.11 21.26
CA ASP A 120 9.96 -1.41 21.63
C ASP A 120 9.09 -0.17 21.90
N ALA A 121 9.59 1.04 21.67
CA ALA A 121 8.85 2.27 21.93
C ALA A 121 7.50 2.34 21.15
N TRP A 122 7.46 1.76 19.97
CA TRP A 122 6.27 1.68 19.13
C TRP A 122 5.13 0.83 19.73
N LYS A 123 5.45 -0.17 20.56
CA LYS A 123 4.44 -0.99 21.27
C LYS A 123 3.63 -0.11 22.21
N LYS A 124 4.32 0.74 22.98
CA LYS A 124 3.68 1.68 23.88
C LYS A 124 2.74 2.66 23.16
N LEU A 125 3.07 3.05 21.93
CA LEU A 125 2.18 3.84 21.10
C LEU A 125 0.94 3.03 20.70
N CYS A 126 1.08 1.79 20.27
CA CYS A 126 -0.04 0.93 19.89
C CYS A 126 -0.99 0.62 21.05
N GLU A 127 -0.49 0.59 22.29
CA GLU A 127 -1.27 0.31 23.51
C GLU A 127 -2.12 1.50 23.97
N GLN A 128 -1.98 2.71 23.38
CA GLN A 128 -2.74 3.88 23.81
C GLN A 128 -4.18 3.82 23.37
N GLU A 129 -5.12 4.09 24.27
CA GLU A 129 -6.56 4.13 23.98
C GLU A 129 -6.99 5.38 23.20
N ASP A 130 -6.17 6.42 23.19
CA ASP A 130 -6.42 7.67 22.48
C ASP A 130 -5.90 7.70 21.04
N ILE A 131 -5.54 6.54 20.48
CA ILE A 131 -5.13 6.34 19.10
C ILE A 131 -6.13 5.43 18.39
N ASP A 132 -6.67 5.89 17.27
CA ASP A 132 -7.64 5.15 16.45
C ASP A 132 -6.95 4.47 15.26
N LEU A 133 -5.88 5.08 14.74
CA LEU A 133 -5.16 4.62 13.56
C LEU A 133 -3.66 4.75 13.74
N VAL A 134 -2.92 3.72 13.32
CA VAL A 134 -1.46 3.72 13.30
C VAL A 134 -0.95 3.75 11.87
N TYR A 135 -0.12 4.75 11.54
CA TYR A 135 0.57 4.87 10.28
C TYR A 135 2.01 4.37 10.41
N ILE A 136 2.35 3.28 9.72
CA ILE A 136 3.66 2.64 9.80
C ILE A 136 4.48 3.00 8.55
N ALA A 137 5.64 3.64 8.75
CA ALA A 137 6.58 4.03 7.70
C ALA A 137 8.02 3.59 8.01
N THR A 138 8.16 2.44 8.64
CA THR A 138 9.44 1.81 8.97
C THR A 138 10.01 1.03 7.77
N ASP A 139 11.01 0.20 8.00
CA ASP A 139 11.50 -0.76 7.01
C ASP A 139 10.55 -1.96 6.84
N TRP A 140 10.72 -2.69 5.75
CA TRP A 140 9.83 -3.82 5.39
C TRP A 140 9.88 -4.98 6.37
N LYS A 141 10.99 -5.15 7.08
CA LYS A 141 11.16 -6.25 8.04
C LYS A 141 10.17 -6.14 9.20
N HIS A 142 9.89 -4.92 9.66
CA HIS A 142 9.07 -4.69 10.84
C HIS A 142 7.59 -4.40 10.53
N HIS A 143 7.21 -4.15 9.27
CA HIS A 143 5.83 -3.80 8.91
C HIS A 143 4.80 -4.84 9.36
N ALA A 144 5.08 -6.13 9.15
CA ALA A 144 4.13 -7.19 9.50
C ALA A 144 3.92 -7.29 11.01
N GLU A 145 5.01 -7.30 11.78
CA GLU A 145 4.96 -7.36 13.25
C GLU A 145 4.22 -6.16 13.83
N MET A 146 4.59 -4.95 13.41
CA MET A 146 3.97 -3.72 13.89
C MET A 146 2.49 -3.61 13.50
N GLY A 147 2.15 -4.03 12.28
CA GLY A 147 0.77 -4.03 11.80
C GLY A 147 -0.12 -5.00 12.57
N VAL A 148 0.34 -6.23 12.79
CA VAL A 148 -0.39 -7.24 13.57
C VAL A 148 -0.57 -6.77 15.00
N TYR A 149 0.49 -6.28 15.65
CA TYR A 149 0.42 -5.78 17.02
C TYR A 149 -0.55 -4.61 17.16
N ALA A 150 -0.54 -3.66 16.23
CA ALA A 150 -1.49 -2.54 16.22
C ALA A 150 -2.94 -3.03 16.12
N MET A 151 -3.23 -3.99 15.23
CA MET A 151 -4.57 -4.59 15.08
C MET A 151 -5.00 -5.35 16.34
N GLU A 152 -4.11 -6.09 17.00
CA GLU A 152 -4.38 -6.77 18.27
C GLU A 152 -4.74 -5.80 19.41
N HIS A 153 -4.28 -4.54 19.31
CA HIS A 153 -4.60 -3.45 20.23
C HIS A 153 -5.74 -2.54 19.73
N GLY A 154 -6.53 -3.01 18.75
CA GLY A 154 -7.74 -2.33 18.28
C GLY A 154 -7.50 -1.09 17.41
N LYS A 155 -6.37 -1.05 16.70
CA LYS A 155 -6.04 0.04 15.77
C LYS A 155 -6.39 -0.29 14.34
#